data_51647d91e629a9da1f72b5fc0e13f187
#
_entry.id   51647d91e629a9da1f72b5fc0e13f187
#
_cell.length_a   1.000
_cell.length_b   1.000
_cell.length_c   1.000
_cell.angle_alpha   90.00
_cell.angle_beta   90.00
_cell.angle_gamma   90.00
#
_symmetry.space_group_name_H-M   'P 1'
#
loop_
_entity.id
_entity.type
_entity.pdbx_description
1 polymer ?
#
loop_
_entity_poly.entity_id
_entity_poly.type
_entity_poly.pdbx_seq_one_letter_code
_entity_poly.pdbx_strand_id
1 'polypeptide(L)'
;MTYEELLTRQAIADERFIVMTAENRALVRNIHTHLGNRFIDTGITEQTMIGAAAGLALRGRIPVVHALASFLTMRAFEFVRTDAGIPNLPIKLSSFIPGFLSDGNGPTHQAIEDISLMRGIPNMTVFAPADEDDLLKMLPDIWNYPTPSYVRINTQKSGYEHVPFELGKAEIIAEGTDITILTYGLLFVQTLAAVEILRNEGLSVGLINMRSLKPVDEEAILKAANSKLVITVEDHFLTGGLYTIVAETLLKHQTTANVLPFALNEKWFKQSLLPNVLQHEGFTGKQIAEKILGYTTNAVHQNVAVPQFSE
;
A
#
# COMPACT_ATOMS: atom_id res chain seq x y z
N MET A 1 -0.13 3.83 21.61
CA MET A 1 -1.32 4.54 21.07
C MET A 1 -1.84 3.72 19.90
N THR A 2 -3.12 3.42 19.87
CA THR A 2 -3.78 2.68 18.78
C THR A 2 -4.33 3.64 17.72
N TYR A 3 -4.75 3.07 16.57
CA TYR A 3 -5.45 3.83 15.52
C TYR A 3 -6.68 4.57 16.07
N GLU A 4 -7.54 3.87 16.84
CA GLU A 4 -8.76 4.46 17.43
C GLU A 4 -8.45 5.60 18.39
N GLU A 5 -7.44 5.45 19.24
CA GLU A 5 -7.01 6.51 20.18
C GLU A 5 -6.48 7.75 19.44
N LEU A 6 -5.67 7.55 18.38
CA LEU A 6 -5.14 8.63 17.56
C LEU A 6 -6.26 9.40 16.86
N LEU A 7 -7.19 8.67 16.21
CA LEU A 7 -8.33 9.28 15.51
C LEU A 7 -9.27 9.99 16.49
N THR A 8 -9.53 9.39 17.67
CA THR A 8 -10.34 10.01 18.71
C THR A 8 -9.74 11.33 19.15
N ARG A 9 -8.43 11.36 19.44
CA ARG A 9 -7.71 12.58 19.83
C ARG A 9 -7.78 13.64 18.74
N GLN A 10 -7.56 13.27 17.48
CA GLN A 10 -7.66 14.19 16.34
C GLN A 10 -9.05 14.77 16.20
N ALA A 11 -10.08 13.93 16.28
CA ALA A 11 -11.47 14.36 16.12
C ALA A 11 -11.99 15.19 17.31
N ILE A 12 -11.44 15.01 18.51
CA ILE A 12 -11.75 15.89 19.66
C ILE A 12 -11.09 17.27 19.47
N ALA A 13 -9.84 17.29 18.99
CA ALA A 13 -9.09 18.53 18.78
C ALA A 13 -9.63 19.38 17.62
N ASP A 14 -10.24 18.75 16.62
CA ASP A 14 -10.80 19.42 15.43
C ASP A 14 -12.23 18.92 15.16
N GLU A 15 -13.21 19.77 15.42
CA GLU A 15 -14.64 19.45 15.24
C GLU A 15 -15.05 19.24 13.78
N ARG A 16 -14.22 19.55 12.81
CA ARG A 16 -14.49 19.24 11.40
C ARG A 16 -14.50 17.75 11.11
N PHE A 17 -13.78 16.95 11.91
CA PHE A 17 -13.71 15.50 11.73
C PHE A 17 -15.05 14.82 12.03
N ILE A 18 -15.53 14.04 11.07
CA ILE A 18 -16.67 13.14 11.18
C ILE A 18 -16.17 11.72 10.90
N VAL A 19 -16.42 10.81 11.83
CA VAL A 19 -16.04 9.39 11.65
C VAL A 19 -17.24 8.62 11.14
N MET A 20 -17.09 7.92 10.03
CA MET A 20 -18.16 7.15 9.41
C MET A 20 -17.74 5.70 9.18
N THR A 21 -18.70 4.80 9.25
CA THR A 21 -18.51 3.39 8.93
C THR A 21 -19.71 2.82 8.19
N ALA A 22 -19.46 1.80 7.35
CA ALA A 22 -20.50 0.97 6.77
C ALA A 22 -20.51 -0.38 7.52
N GLU A 23 -21.03 -0.36 8.77
CA GLU A 23 -21.18 -1.49 9.71
C GLU A 23 -19.86 -1.99 10.33
N ASN A 24 -18.74 -2.03 9.59
CA ASN A 24 -17.48 -2.54 10.11
C ASN A 24 -16.81 -1.58 11.11
N ARG A 25 -16.97 -1.88 12.41
CA ARG A 25 -16.44 -1.07 13.51
C ARG A 25 -15.12 -1.61 14.08
N ALA A 26 -14.45 -2.54 13.43
CA ALA A 26 -13.29 -3.22 14.00
C ALA A 26 -12.19 -2.24 14.48
N LEU A 27 -11.95 -1.16 13.71
CA LEU A 27 -10.94 -0.13 14.01
C LEU A 27 -11.46 1.04 14.85
N VAL A 28 -12.79 1.20 14.99
CA VAL A 28 -13.42 2.39 15.59
C VAL A 28 -14.57 1.99 16.52
N ARG A 29 -14.38 0.89 17.26
CA ARG A 29 -15.42 0.24 18.06
C ARG A 29 -16.01 1.13 19.15
N ASN A 30 -15.18 1.91 19.83
CA ASN A 30 -15.55 2.71 21.00
C ASN A 30 -15.61 4.21 20.71
N ILE A 31 -15.20 4.66 19.53
CA ILE A 31 -15.09 6.09 19.20
C ILE A 31 -16.43 6.85 19.33
N HIS A 32 -17.55 6.15 19.13
CA HIS A 32 -18.91 6.71 19.24
C HIS A 32 -19.19 7.29 20.64
N THR A 33 -18.59 6.73 21.70
CA THR A 33 -18.76 7.21 23.07
C THR A 33 -18.15 8.59 23.29
N HIS A 34 -17.15 8.95 22.47
CA HIS A 34 -16.45 10.23 22.54
C HIS A 34 -16.99 11.26 21.55
N LEU A 35 -17.48 10.83 20.39
CA LEU A 35 -17.86 11.73 19.31
C LEU A 35 -19.37 11.99 19.19
N GLY A 36 -20.22 11.17 19.82
CA GLY A 36 -21.68 11.32 19.73
C GLY A 36 -22.17 11.41 18.29
N ASN A 37 -22.86 12.49 17.92
CA ASN A 37 -23.41 12.70 16.57
C ASN A 37 -22.35 12.87 15.46
N ARG A 38 -21.07 12.96 15.80
CA ARG A 38 -19.96 12.97 14.83
C ARG A 38 -19.45 11.57 14.49
N PHE A 39 -20.07 10.54 15.04
CA PHE A 39 -19.91 9.16 14.59
C PHE A 39 -21.19 8.72 13.87
N ILE A 40 -21.08 8.25 12.63
CA ILE A 40 -22.20 7.86 11.78
C ILE A 40 -21.95 6.44 11.26
N ASP A 41 -22.85 5.52 11.56
CA ASP A 41 -22.88 4.19 10.97
C ASP A 41 -24.04 4.11 9.98
N THR A 42 -23.72 3.88 8.71
CA THR A 42 -24.71 3.80 7.64
C THR A 42 -25.23 2.40 7.39
N GLY A 43 -24.77 1.41 8.17
CA GLY A 43 -24.97 0.00 7.84
C GLY A 43 -24.20 -0.44 6.59
N ILE A 44 -24.51 -1.57 6.03
CA ILE A 44 -23.83 -2.15 4.85
C ILE A 44 -24.26 -1.38 3.57
N THR A 45 -23.84 -0.12 3.45
CA THR A 45 -24.23 0.78 2.36
C THR A 45 -23.08 1.73 1.99
N GLU A 46 -21.98 1.20 1.49
CA GLU A 46 -20.76 1.97 1.22
C GLU A 46 -20.99 3.11 0.21
N GLN A 47 -21.83 2.90 -0.81
CA GLN A 47 -22.19 3.98 -1.76
C GLN A 47 -22.89 5.14 -1.05
N THR A 48 -23.88 4.84 -0.19
CA THR A 48 -24.59 5.87 0.60
C THR A 48 -23.63 6.58 1.54
N MET A 49 -22.71 5.84 2.17
CA MET A 49 -21.70 6.42 3.06
C MET A 49 -20.81 7.44 2.32
N ILE A 50 -20.33 7.11 1.11
CA ILE A 50 -19.50 8.03 0.32
C ILE A 50 -20.31 9.27 -0.11
N GLY A 51 -21.54 9.11 -0.61
CA GLY A 51 -22.39 10.26 -0.96
C GLY A 51 -22.70 11.16 0.24
N ALA A 52 -22.99 10.58 1.42
CA ALA A 52 -23.19 11.33 2.66
C ALA A 52 -21.89 12.05 3.10
N ALA A 53 -20.73 11.38 3.00
CA ALA A 53 -19.44 11.97 3.28
C ALA A 53 -19.15 13.17 2.36
N ALA A 54 -19.51 13.08 1.07
CA ALA A 54 -19.37 14.20 0.14
C ALA A 54 -20.23 15.40 0.54
N GLY A 55 -21.49 15.17 0.92
CA GLY A 55 -22.36 16.21 1.44
C GLY A 55 -21.80 16.90 2.68
N LEU A 56 -21.21 16.14 3.60
CA LEU A 56 -20.53 16.67 4.80
C LEU A 56 -19.27 17.45 4.44
N ALA A 57 -18.47 16.97 3.50
CA ALA A 57 -17.25 17.64 3.05
C ALA A 57 -17.56 18.99 2.36
N LEU A 58 -18.63 19.07 1.56
CA LEU A 58 -19.13 20.33 0.99
C LEU A 58 -19.55 21.34 2.07
N ARG A 59 -19.86 20.89 3.28
CA ARG A 59 -20.16 21.72 4.44
C ARG A 59 -18.94 22.01 5.33
N GLY A 60 -17.71 21.75 4.81
CA GLY A 60 -16.46 22.04 5.50
C GLY A 60 -16.06 20.99 6.54
N ARG A 61 -16.65 19.77 6.50
CA ARG A 61 -16.23 18.67 7.36
C ARG A 61 -15.12 17.85 6.71
N ILE A 62 -14.44 17.06 7.52
CA ILE A 62 -13.40 16.10 7.09
C ILE A 62 -13.90 14.70 7.45
N PRO A 63 -14.62 14.04 6.54
CA PRO A 63 -15.10 12.68 6.78
C PRO A 63 -13.95 11.67 6.71
N VAL A 64 -13.82 10.86 7.76
CA VAL A 64 -12.94 9.66 7.80
C VAL A 64 -13.85 8.45 7.72
N VAL A 65 -13.89 7.80 6.56
CA VAL A 65 -14.82 6.71 6.27
C VAL A 65 -14.12 5.36 6.37
N HIS A 66 -14.77 4.37 6.99
CA HIS A 66 -14.23 3.06 7.28
C HIS A 66 -15.10 1.97 6.67
N ALA A 67 -14.51 1.14 5.82
CA ALA A 67 -15.09 -0.13 5.37
C ALA A 67 -13.99 -1.08 4.90
N LEU A 68 -14.35 -2.29 4.50
CA LEU A 68 -13.42 -3.22 3.88
C LEU A 68 -12.85 -2.62 2.58
N ALA A 69 -11.57 -2.85 2.34
CA ALA A 69 -10.88 -2.31 1.17
C ALA A 69 -11.60 -2.64 -0.15
N SER A 70 -12.02 -3.89 -0.34
CA SER A 70 -12.78 -4.32 -1.52
C SER A 70 -14.10 -3.57 -1.72
N PHE A 71 -14.76 -3.17 -0.63
CA PHE A 71 -16.07 -2.51 -0.72
C PHE A 71 -15.92 -1.00 -0.96
N LEU A 72 -14.90 -0.37 -0.39
CA LEU A 72 -14.57 1.03 -0.71
C LEU A 72 -14.10 1.19 -2.16
N THR A 73 -13.26 0.26 -2.64
CA THR A 73 -12.57 0.42 -3.92
C THR A 73 -13.32 -0.19 -5.11
N MET A 74 -14.21 -1.15 -4.91
CA MET A 74 -14.96 -1.78 -6.00
C MET A 74 -16.46 -1.47 -5.92
N ARG A 75 -17.12 -1.82 -4.80
CA ARG A 75 -18.56 -1.58 -4.65
C ARG A 75 -18.92 -0.09 -4.71
N ALA A 76 -18.13 0.79 -4.08
CA ALA A 76 -18.37 2.23 -4.05
C ALA A 76 -17.52 3.01 -5.06
N PHE A 77 -16.85 2.37 -6.02
CA PHE A 77 -15.88 3.02 -6.91
C PHE A 77 -16.43 4.23 -7.64
N GLU A 78 -17.62 4.11 -8.24
CA GLU A 78 -18.26 5.20 -8.96
C GLU A 78 -18.47 6.41 -8.02
N PHE A 79 -19.00 6.19 -6.83
CA PHE A 79 -19.22 7.22 -5.82
C PHE A 79 -17.93 7.86 -5.34
N VAL A 80 -16.89 7.06 -5.10
CA VAL A 80 -15.56 7.60 -4.76
C VAL A 80 -15.02 8.48 -5.88
N ARG A 81 -15.16 8.04 -7.13
CA ARG A 81 -14.73 8.81 -8.30
C ARG A 81 -15.52 10.09 -8.48
N THR A 82 -16.86 10.01 -8.45
CA THR A 82 -17.75 11.14 -8.78
C THR A 82 -17.92 12.11 -7.62
N ASP A 83 -18.02 11.61 -6.40
CA ASP A 83 -18.41 12.41 -5.24
C ASP A 83 -17.20 12.84 -4.38
N ALA A 84 -16.07 12.14 -4.48
CA ALA A 84 -14.84 12.53 -3.78
C ALA A 84 -13.77 13.05 -4.75
N GLY A 85 -13.46 12.30 -5.82
CA GLY A 85 -12.35 12.59 -6.74
C GLY A 85 -12.62 13.80 -7.64
N ILE A 86 -13.76 13.85 -8.36
CA ILE A 86 -14.07 14.94 -9.30
C ILE A 86 -14.15 16.29 -8.55
N PRO A 87 -14.90 16.43 -7.45
CA PRO A 87 -14.99 17.70 -6.73
C PRO A 87 -13.79 17.96 -5.80
N ASN A 88 -12.81 17.04 -5.74
CA ASN A 88 -11.60 17.14 -4.90
C ASN A 88 -11.90 17.37 -3.41
N LEU A 89 -12.78 16.58 -2.83
CA LEU A 89 -13.21 16.71 -1.45
C LEU A 89 -12.29 15.96 -0.48
N PRO A 90 -12.03 16.48 0.73
CA PRO A 90 -11.10 15.90 1.71
C PRO A 90 -11.69 14.67 2.44
N ILE A 91 -12.21 13.71 1.69
CA ILE A 91 -12.74 12.46 2.24
C ILE A 91 -11.58 11.47 2.44
N LYS A 92 -11.45 10.92 3.64
CA LYS A 92 -10.37 10.00 4.02
C LYS A 92 -10.89 8.57 4.03
N LEU A 93 -10.49 7.79 3.03
CA LEU A 93 -10.89 6.39 2.86
C LEU A 93 -9.94 5.50 3.67
N SER A 94 -10.34 5.09 4.87
CA SER A 94 -9.60 4.16 5.73
C SER A 94 -10.01 2.73 5.38
N SER A 95 -9.24 2.10 4.49
CA SER A 95 -9.56 0.78 3.96
C SER A 95 -9.04 -0.33 4.85
N PHE A 96 -9.94 -1.18 5.33
CA PHE A 96 -9.63 -2.28 6.22
C PHE A 96 -9.34 -3.58 5.46
N ILE A 97 -8.40 -4.38 5.96
CA ILE A 97 -7.93 -5.66 5.38
C ILE A 97 -7.62 -5.62 3.88
N PRO A 98 -6.76 -4.68 3.39
CA PRO A 98 -6.33 -4.66 2.01
C PRO A 98 -5.39 -5.83 1.68
N GLY A 99 -5.28 -6.19 0.41
CA GLY A 99 -4.33 -7.19 -0.08
C GLY A 99 -4.46 -8.54 0.62
N PHE A 100 -3.33 -9.12 1.01
CA PHE A 100 -3.30 -10.41 1.72
C PHE A 100 -3.88 -10.37 3.13
N LEU A 101 -4.14 -9.20 3.72
CA LEU A 101 -4.84 -9.10 5.00
C LEU A 101 -6.31 -9.54 4.91
N SER A 102 -6.88 -9.66 3.72
CA SER A 102 -8.20 -10.27 3.51
C SER A 102 -8.21 -11.81 3.55
N ASP A 103 -7.15 -12.39 3.95
CA ASP A 103 -6.67 -13.76 4.03
C ASP A 103 -7.73 -14.88 3.98
N GLY A 104 -8.58 -15.02 5.00
CA GLY A 104 -9.60 -16.06 5.13
C GLY A 104 -10.94 -15.79 4.43
N ASN A 105 -11.15 -14.58 3.88
CA ASN A 105 -12.49 -14.16 3.41
C ASN A 105 -12.82 -14.58 1.96
N GLY A 106 -11.83 -14.92 1.16
CA GLY A 106 -12.01 -15.33 -0.24
C GLY A 106 -12.14 -14.17 -1.24
N PRO A 107 -12.28 -14.50 -2.55
CA PRO A 107 -12.13 -13.52 -3.65
C PRO A 107 -13.07 -12.32 -3.59
N THR A 108 -14.26 -12.47 -3.03
CA THR A 108 -15.23 -11.36 -2.91
C THR A 108 -14.80 -10.27 -1.92
N HIS A 109 -13.79 -10.55 -1.08
CA HIS A 109 -13.27 -9.65 -0.06
C HIS A 109 -11.80 -9.27 -0.31
N GLN A 110 -11.12 -9.97 -1.22
CA GLN A 110 -9.74 -9.67 -1.58
C GLN A 110 -9.67 -8.36 -2.35
N ALA A 111 -8.92 -7.39 -1.82
CA ALA A 111 -8.65 -6.11 -2.46
C ALA A 111 -7.20 -6.12 -2.94
N ILE A 112 -6.96 -6.72 -4.10
CA ILE A 112 -5.64 -6.90 -4.73
C ILE A 112 -5.52 -6.14 -6.06
N GLU A 113 -6.51 -5.29 -6.38
CA GLU A 113 -6.57 -4.32 -7.46
C GLU A 113 -6.86 -2.89 -6.96
N ASP A 114 -6.95 -2.71 -5.67
CA ASP A 114 -7.36 -1.48 -4.99
C ASP A 114 -6.47 -0.28 -5.34
N ILE A 115 -5.15 -0.47 -5.36
CA ILE A 115 -4.18 0.59 -5.70
C ILE A 115 -4.39 1.03 -7.15
N SER A 116 -4.54 0.09 -8.09
CA SER A 116 -4.75 0.42 -9.51
C SER A 116 -6.02 1.24 -9.73
N LEU A 117 -7.10 0.91 -9.03
CA LEU A 117 -8.37 1.63 -9.10
C LEU A 117 -8.24 3.04 -8.50
N MET A 118 -7.69 3.15 -7.29
CA MET A 118 -7.61 4.42 -6.59
C MET A 118 -6.59 5.38 -7.21
N ARG A 119 -5.42 4.90 -7.66
CA ARG A 119 -4.45 5.76 -8.32
C ARG A 119 -4.93 6.29 -9.68
N GLY A 120 -5.87 5.62 -10.33
CA GLY A 120 -6.51 6.06 -11.57
C GLY A 120 -7.45 7.26 -11.39
N ILE A 121 -7.88 7.58 -10.18
CA ILE A 121 -8.75 8.74 -9.91
C ILE A 121 -7.89 10.00 -9.78
N PRO A 122 -8.10 11.06 -10.62
CA PRO A 122 -7.47 12.36 -10.42
C PRO A 122 -7.70 12.88 -8.99
N ASN A 123 -6.76 13.63 -8.43
CA ASN A 123 -6.78 14.20 -7.07
C ASN A 123 -6.74 13.18 -5.91
N MET A 124 -7.01 11.90 -6.13
CA MET A 124 -6.87 10.87 -5.09
C MET A 124 -5.40 10.69 -4.72
N THR A 125 -5.09 10.74 -3.42
CA THR A 125 -3.80 10.30 -2.88
C THR A 125 -3.91 8.86 -2.39
N VAL A 126 -2.82 8.08 -2.50
CA VAL A 126 -2.81 6.65 -2.18
C VAL A 126 -1.62 6.32 -1.28
N PHE A 127 -1.90 5.74 -0.12
CA PHE A 127 -0.91 5.41 0.90
C PHE A 127 -1.00 3.95 1.33
N ALA A 128 0.15 3.33 1.56
CA ALA A 128 0.27 1.95 1.99
C ALA A 128 1.34 1.82 3.09
N PRO A 129 1.02 2.15 4.34
CA PRO A 129 1.92 2.04 5.48
C PRO A 129 2.45 0.61 5.66
N ALA A 130 3.73 0.49 6.01
CA ALA A 130 4.40 -0.79 6.20
C ALA A 130 3.82 -1.60 7.38
N ASP A 131 3.45 -0.91 8.46
CA ASP A 131 2.95 -1.51 9.70
C ASP A 131 2.17 -0.48 10.54
N GLU A 132 1.87 -0.83 11.82
CA GLU A 132 1.14 0.05 12.74
C GLU A 132 1.94 1.31 13.11
N ASP A 133 3.27 1.22 13.28
CA ASP A 133 4.10 2.38 13.64
C ASP A 133 4.15 3.39 12.48
N ASP A 134 4.38 2.90 11.27
CA ASP A 134 4.36 3.70 10.04
C ASP A 134 2.97 4.35 9.82
N LEU A 135 1.91 3.56 9.96
CA LEU A 135 0.53 4.04 9.86
C LEU A 135 0.26 5.21 10.81
N LEU A 136 0.58 5.06 12.10
CA LEU A 136 0.31 6.08 13.10
C LEU A 136 1.13 7.36 12.90
N LYS A 137 2.32 7.26 12.32
CA LYS A 137 3.16 8.41 11.94
C LYS A 137 2.64 9.14 10.70
N MET A 138 2.01 8.42 9.76
CA MET A 138 1.49 8.99 8.52
C MET A 138 0.12 9.67 8.67
N LEU A 139 -0.76 9.12 9.52
CA LEU A 139 -2.17 9.51 9.58
C LEU A 139 -2.43 11.00 9.88
N PRO A 140 -1.71 11.68 10.79
CA PRO A 140 -1.97 13.10 11.06
C PRO A 140 -1.81 13.99 9.82
N ASP A 141 -0.80 13.73 8.99
CA ASP A 141 -0.56 14.48 7.77
C ASP A 141 -1.59 14.13 6.69
N ILE A 142 -1.91 12.83 6.54
CA ILE A 142 -2.92 12.34 5.58
C ILE A 142 -4.30 12.93 5.91
N TRP A 143 -4.71 12.90 7.18
CA TRP A 143 -6.02 13.41 7.57
C TRP A 143 -6.17 14.91 7.34
N ASN A 144 -5.09 15.68 7.51
CA ASN A 144 -5.09 17.13 7.28
C ASN A 144 -4.83 17.52 5.82
N TYR A 145 -4.49 16.56 4.94
CA TYR A 145 -4.28 16.85 3.52
C TYR A 145 -5.59 17.23 2.83
N PRO A 146 -5.62 18.28 1.97
CA PRO A 146 -6.87 18.87 1.49
C PRO A 146 -7.59 18.07 0.40
N THR A 147 -7.00 16.97 -0.09
CA THR A 147 -7.57 16.13 -1.16
C THR A 147 -8.16 14.84 -0.63
N PRO A 148 -8.94 14.08 -1.44
CA PRO A 148 -9.35 12.74 -1.07
C PRO A 148 -8.11 11.82 -0.92
N SER A 149 -8.15 10.94 0.06
CA SER A 149 -7.03 10.05 0.37
C SER A 149 -7.52 8.62 0.57
N TYR A 150 -6.83 7.66 -0.02
CA TYR A 150 -7.01 6.24 0.20
C TYR A 150 -5.84 5.69 1.00
N VAL A 151 -6.13 5.03 2.12
CA VAL A 151 -5.11 4.46 3.02
C VAL A 151 -5.38 2.98 3.22
N ARG A 152 -4.41 2.15 2.86
CA ARG A 152 -4.40 0.71 3.18
C ARG A 152 -4.03 0.54 4.65
N ILE A 153 -5.03 0.31 5.51
CA ILE A 153 -4.81 0.19 6.95
C ILE A 153 -4.10 -1.13 7.26
N ASN A 154 -2.92 -1.03 7.81
CA ASN A 154 -2.11 -2.15 8.30
C ASN A 154 -1.79 -1.94 9.79
N THR A 155 -2.34 -2.78 10.65
CA THR A 155 -2.11 -2.75 12.10
C THR A 155 -1.21 -3.89 12.59
N GLN A 156 -0.53 -4.57 11.66
CA GLN A 156 0.50 -5.55 12.01
C GLN A 156 1.70 -4.83 12.63
N LYS A 157 2.42 -5.52 13.51
CA LYS A 157 3.62 -4.97 14.16
C LYS A 157 4.86 -5.61 13.56
N SER A 158 5.75 -4.80 13.00
CA SER A 158 7.04 -5.27 12.48
C SER A 158 8.15 -5.27 13.55
N GLY A 159 8.02 -4.41 14.55
CA GLY A 159 9.11 -4.09 15.49
C GLY A 159 10.15 -3.14 14.89
N TYR A 160 9.96 -2.66 13.68
CA TYR A 160 10.80 -1.65 13.04
C TYR A 160 10.36 -0.24 13.48
N GLU A 161 11.30 0.65 13.75
CA GLU A 161 11.05 2.05 14.08
C GLU A 161 11.18 2.91 12.82
N HIS A 162 10.05 3.35 12.29
CA HIS A 162 9.98 4.16 11.07
C HIS A 162 10.38 5.61 11.33
N VAL A 163 11.02 6.26 10.34
CA VAL A 163 11.27 7.71 10.39
C VAL A 163 9.97 8.51 10.22
N PRO A 164 9.93 9.80 10.63
CA PRO A 164 8.78 10.67 10.39
C PRO A 164 8.32 10.64 8.94
N PHE A 165 7.01 10.73 8.74
CA PHE A 165 6.44 10.74 7.41
C PHE A 165 6.63 12.10 6.71
N GLU A 166 6.92 12.04 5.43
CA GLU A 166 6.88 13.19 4.51
C GLU A 166 6.06 12.79 3.28
N LEU A 167 5.07 13.63 2.93
CA LEU A 167 4.15 13.35 1.85
C LEU A 167 4.89 13.21 0.50
N GLY A 168 4.62 12.13 -0.20
CA GLY A 168 5.25 11.85 -1.51
C GLY A 168 6.70 11.38 -1.42
N LYS A 169 7.24 11.15 -0.21
CA LYS A 169 8.56 10.57 -0.02
C LYS A 169 8.48 9.12 0.44
N ALA A 170 9.37 8.32 -0.13
CA ALA A 170 9.62 6.96 0.32
C ALA A 170 10.56 6.97 1.54
N GLU A 171 10.56 5.90 2.30
CA GLU A 171 11.51 5.70 3.39
C GLU A 171 12.65 4.79 2.91
N ILE A 172 13.85 5.31 2.90
CA ILE A 172 15.06 4.56 2.54
C ILE A 172 15.53 3.81 3.79
N ILE A 173 15.26 2.51 3.83
CA ILE A 173 15.66 1.63 4.96
C ILE A 173 17.13 1.31 4.88
N ALA A 174 17.61 1.05 3.66
CA ALA A 174 19.01 0.74 3.38
C ALA A 174 19.35 0.99 1.92
N GLU A 175 20.61 1.29 1.65
CA GLU A 175 21.16 1.40 0.29
C GLU A 175 21.81 0.06 -0.13
N GLY A 176 21.84 -0.20 -1.44
CA GLY A 176 22.46 -1.37 -2.03
C GLY A 176 22.85 -1.13 -3.48
N THR A 177 23.91 -1.79 -3.95
CA THR A 177 24.43 -1.64 -5.29
C THR A 177 24.14 -2.84 -6.20
N ASP A 178 23.99 -4.04 -5.61
CA ASP A 178 23.65 -5.23 -6.40
C ASP A 178 22.13 -5.31 -6.62
N ILE A 179 21.36 -5.14 -5.55
CA ILE A 179 19.91 -5.25 -5.58
C ILE A 179 19.30 -4.09 -4.79
N THR A 180 18.22 -3.50 -5.31
CA THR A 180 17.35 -2.61 -4.52
C THR A 180 15.92 -3.13 -4.56
N ILE A 181 15.35 -3.41 -3.40
CA ILE A 181 13.97 -3.90 -3.24
C ILE A 181 13.06 -2.73 -2.89
N LEU A 182 12.01 -2.56 -3.67
CA LEU A 182 10.91 -1.62 -3.43
C LEU A 182 9.71 -2.41 -2.93
N THR A 183 9.15 -2.03 -1.80
CA THR A 183 7.98 -2.69 -1.21
C THR A 183 7.09 -1.70 -0.49
N TYR A 184 5.90 -2.11 -0.11
CA TYR A 184 4.98 -1.35 0.76
C TYR A 184 4.12 -2.31 1.59
N GLY A 185 3.45 -1.76 2.59
CA GLY A 185 2.40 -2.45 3.31
C GLY A 185 2.87 -3.72 4.02
N LEU A 186 1.97 -4.69 4.08
CA LEU A 186 2.15 -5.95 4.80
C LEU A 186 3.45 -6.69 4.46
N LEU A 187 3.90 -6.62 3.19
CA LEU A 187 5.06 -7.38 2.74
C LEU A 187 6.40 -6.79 3.19
N PHE A 188 6.39 -5.61 3.82
CA PHE A 188 7.60 -4.99 4.37
C PHE A 188 8.38 -5.92 5.31
N VAL A 189 7.69 -6.58 6.24
CA VAL A 189 8.32 -7.53 7.19
C VAL A 189 8.97 -8.71 6.47
N GLN A 190 8.29 -9.27 5.46
CA GLN A 190 8.83 -10.38 4.67
C GLN A 190 10.05 -9.91 3.86
N THR A 191 10.02 -8.69 3.37
CA THR A 191 11.10 -8.10 2.60
C THR A 191 12.32 -7.81 3.48
N LEU A 192 12.13 -7.33 4.73
CA LEU A 192 13.22 -7.20 5.71
C LEU A 192 13.94 -8.53 5.92
N ALA A 193 13.17 -9.61 6.13
CA ALA A 193 13.75 -10.95 6.31
C ALA A 193 14.49 -11.43 5.04
N ALA A 194 13.96 -11.14 3.86
CA ALA A 194 14.64 -11.47 2.59
C ALA A 194 15.96 -10.70 2.43
N VAL A 195 15.99 -9.42 2.77
CA VAL A 195 17.21 -8.57 2.74
C VAL A 195 18.30 -9.14 3.64
N GLU A 196 17.94 -9.57 4.85
CA GLU A 196 18.90 -10.18 5.78
C GLU A 196 19.52 -11.46 5.19
N ILE A 197 18.70 -12.35 4.63
CA ILE A 197 19.18 -13.59 3.98
C ILE A 197 20.11 -13.26 2.82
N LEU A 198 19.72 -12.35 1.93
CA LEU A 198 20.52 -11.98 0.74
C LEU A 198 21.85 -11.34 1.12
N ARG A 199 21.90 -10.54 2.19
CA ARG A 199 23.13 -9.94 2.71
C ARG A 199 24.07 -10.99 3.30
N ASN A 200 23.53 -12.00 3.97
CA ASN A 200 24.32 -13.14 4.48
C ASN A 200 24.95 -13.97 3.34
N GLU A 201 24.36 -13.93 2.14
CA GLU A 201 24.94 -14.51 0.92
C GLU A 201 25.96 -13.56 0.23
N GLY A 202 26.29 -12.43 0.85
CA GLY A 202 27.33 -11.51 0.37
C GLY A 202 26.85 -10.46 -0.63
N LEU A 203 25.54 -10.29 -0.85
CA LEU A 203 24.99 -9.30 -1.76
C LEU A 203 24.83 -7.93 -1.08
N SER A 204 25.08 -6.86 -1.83
CA SER A 204 24.78 -5.48 -1.43
C SER A 204 23.33 -5.16 -1.74
N VAL A 205 22.45 -5.24 -0.71
CA VAL A 205 20.99 -5.11 -0.89
C VAL A 205 20.44 -3.86 -0.23
N GLY A 206 19.78 -3.01 -1.04
CA GLY A 206 18.99 -1.87 -0.60
C GLY A 206 17.53 -2.26 -0.38
N LEU A 207 16.85 -1.50 0.48
CA LEU A 207 15.41 -1.64 0.74
C LEU A 207 14.77 -0.27 0.86
N ILE A 208 13.66 -0.07 0.15
CA ILE A 208 12.86 1.16 0.13
C ILE A 208 11.42 0.83 0.46
N ASN A 209 10.87 1.46 1.49
CA ASN A 209 9.45 1.42 1.84
C ASN A 209 8.70 2.50 1.05
N MET A 210 7.93 2.08 0.05
CA MET A 210 7.13 2.95 -0.83
C MET A 210 5.78 3.28 -0.20
N ARG A 211 5.78 3.87 1.00
CA ARG A 211 4.58 4.17 1.80
C ARG A 211 3.62 5.18 1.17
N SER A 212 4.11 6.00 0.22
CA SER A 212 3.31 6.89 -0.64
C SER A 212 3.36 6.39 -2.08
N LEU A 213 2.21 5.99 -2.62
CA LEU A 213 2.08 5.44 -3.98
C LEU A 213 1.51 6.47 -4.97
N LYS A 214 0.80 7.49 -4.44
CA LYS A 214 0.37 8.67 -5.19
C LYS A 214 0.15 9.85 -4.21
N PRO A 215 0.96 10.91 -4.27
CA PRO A 215 2.12 11.05 -5.15
C PRO A 215 3.20 10.02 -4.81
N VAL A 216 3.96 9.59 -5.81
CA VAL A 216 5.08 8.64 -5.64
C VAL A 216 6.41 9.39 -5.56
N ASP A 217 7.37 8.85 -4.81
CA ASP A 217 8.76 9.32 -4.80
C ASP A 217 9.49 8.81 -6.04
N GLU A 218 9.43 9.58 -7.13
CA GLU A 218 10.11 9.25 -8.38
C GLU A 218 11.64 9.23 -8.22
N GLU A 219 12.20 10.10 -7.35
CA GLU A 219 13.65 10.15 -7.08
C GLU A 219 14.15 8.85 -6.44
N ALA A 220 13.38 8.30 -5.50
CA ALA A 220 13.71 7.01 -4.88
C ALA A 220 13.70 5.87 -5.90
N ILE A 221 12.74 5.85 -6.83
CA ILE A 221 12.68 4.85 -7.92
C ILE A 221 13.88 5.02 -8.86
N LEU A 222 14.20 6.24 -9.28
CA LEU A 222 15.35 6.50 -10.15
C LEU A 222 16.68 6.17 -9.47
N LYS A 223 16.79 6.40 -8.16
CA LYS A 223 17.97 5.97 -7.39
C LYS A 223 18.09 4.45 -7.35
N ALA A 224 16.97 3.74 -7.14
CA ALA A 224 16.92 2.28 -7.17
C ALA A 224 17.36 1.71 -8.53
N ALA A 225 17.04 2.39 -9.63
CA ALA A 225 17.41 1.99 -10.98
C ALA A 225 18.95 1.96 -11.23
N ASN A 226 19.76 2.54 -10.35
CA ASN A 226 21.23 2.46 -10.43
C ASN A 226 21.80 1.13 -9.88
N SER A 227 20.98 0.31 -9.19
CA SER A 227 21.40 -1.04 -8.80
C SER A 227 21.35 -2.00 -10.00
N LYS A 228 22.09 -3.11 -9.93
CA LYS A 228 22.12 -4.10 -11.02
C LYS A 228 20.76 -4.77 -11.26
N LEU A 229 19.95 -4.86 -10.19
CA LEU A 229 18.60 -5.45 -10.22
C LEU A 229 17.67 -4.69 -9.28
N VAL A 230 16.55 -4.23 -9.80
CA VAL A 230 15.44 -3.67 -9.01
C VAL A 230 14.41 -4.77 -8.79
N ILE A 231 13.92 -4.88 -7.56
CA ILE A 231 12.86 -5.83 -7.20
C ILE A 231 11.65 -5.03 -6.75
N THR A 232 10.46 -5.36 -7.24
CA THR A 232 9.20 -4.87 -6.66
C THR A 232 8.51 -6.02 -5.92
N VAL A 233 8.06 -5.78 -4.68
CA VAL A 233 7.34 -6.76 -3.87
C VAL A 233 6.03 -6.17 -3.41
N GLU A 234 4.92 -6.75 -3.82
CA GLU A 234 3.58 -6.21 -3.59
C GLU A 234 2.50 -7.29 -3.44
N ASP A 235 1.54 -7.06 -2.55
CA ASP A 235 0.33 -7.86 -2.37
C ASP A 235 -0.82 -7.31 -3.24
N HIS A 236 -0.56 -7.24 -4.53
CA HIS A 236 -1.41 -6.66 -5.57
C HIS A 236 -1.26 -7.46 -6.87
N PHE A 237 -2.16 -7.28 -7.82
CA PHE A 237 -1.92 -7.75 -9.18
C PHE A 237 -0.71 -7.04 -9.79
N LEU A 238 0.01 -7.73 -10.66
CA LEU A 238 1.14 -7.18 -11.41
C LEU A 238 0.76 -5.90 -12.15
N THR A 239 -0.44 -5.90 -12.74
CA THR A 239 -0.99 -4.76 -13.47
C THR A 239 -1.54 -3.69 -12.53
N GLY A 240 -1.03 -2.47 -12.66
CA GLY A 240 -1.57 -1.28 -11.98
C GLY A 240 -1.00 -1.00 -10.58
N GLY A 241 -0.25 -1.93 -9.98
CA GLY A 241 0.40 -1.77 -8.68
C GLY A 241 1.79 -1.14 -8.76
N LEU A 242 2.66 -1.51 -7.81
CA LEU A 242 4.01 -0.94 -7.66
C LEU A 242 4.89 -1.20 -8.88
N TYR A 243 4.85 -2.40 -9.44
CA TYR A 243 5.59 -2.71 -10.67
C TYR A 243 5.22 -1.76 -11.80
N THR A 244 3.93 -1.50 -11.99
CA THR A 244 3.45 -0.54 -13.01
C THR A 244 3.90 0.88 -12.69
N ILE A 245 3.85 1.31 -11.42
CA ILE A 245 4.33 2.63 -10.98
C ILE A 245 5.83 2.79 -11.30
N VAL A 246 6.64 1.79 -11.02
CA VAL A 246 8.08 1.78 -11.34
C VAL A 246 8.28 1.88 -12.86
N ALA A 247 7.57 1.06 -13.66
CA ALA A 247 7.67 1.09 -15.11
C ALA A 247 7.29 2.45 -15.70
N GLU A 248 6.18 3.05 -15.25
CA GLU A 248 5.73 4.38 -15.67
C GLU A 248 6.76 5.45 -15.34
N THR A 249 7.35 5.41 -14.14
CA THR A 249 8.39 6.35 -13.71
C THR A 249 9.64 6.22 -14.56
N LEU A 250 10.14 5.01 -14.79
CA LEU A 250 11.32 4.77 -15.62
C LEU A 250 11.09 5.26 -17.05
N LEU A 251 9.94 4.96 -17.65
CA LEU A 251 9.60 5.42 -19.01
C LEU A 251 9.48 6.95 -19.08
N LYS A 252 8.83 7.59 -18.11
CA LYS A 252 8.70 9.04 -18.03
C LYS A 252 10.07 9.74 -18.02
N HIS A 253 11.03 9.17 -17.31
CA HIS A 253 12.38 9.72 -17.18
C HIS A 253 13.39 9.15 -18.19
N GLN A 254 12.91 8.36 -19.18
CA GLN A 254 13.77 7.74 -20.22
C GLN A 254 14.93 6.93 -19.61
N THR A 255 14.68 6.29 -18.46
CA THR A 255 15.62 5.48 -17.71
C THR A 255 15.29 4.00 -17.91
N THR A 256 16.32 3.14 -17.97
CA THR A 256 16.17 1.70 -18.04
C THR A 256 16.69 1.03 -16.77
N ALA A 257 16.04 -0.04 -16.35
CA ALA A 257 16.50 -0.88 -15.25
C ALA A 257 16.09 -2.34 -15.52
N ASN A 258 16.85 -3.29 -14.96
CA ASN A 258 16.43 -4.66 -14.88
C ASN A 258 15.48 -4.81 -13.69
N VAL A 259 14.21 -5.13 -13.93
CA VAL A 259 13.17 -5.17 -12.87
C VAL A 259 12.58 -6.56 -12.78
N LEU A 260 12.64 -7.17 -11.59
CA LEU A 260 12.00 -8.46 -11.28
C LEU A 260 10.81 -8.23 -10.32
N PRO A 261 9.57 -8.47 -10.75
CA PRO A 261 8.40 -8.30 -9.91
C PRO A 261 8.08 -9.54 -9.06
N PHE A 262 7.62 -9.30 -7.84
CA PHE A 262 6.87 -10.22 -7.00
C PHE A 262 5.48 -9.63 -6.80
N ALA A 263 4.51 -10.16 -7.52
CA ALA A 263 3.12 -9.74 -7.52
C ALA A 263 2.22 -10.94 -7.86
N LEU A 264 0.93 -10.81 -7.66
CA LEU A 264 -0.04 -11.79 -8.15
C LEU A 264 -0.24 -11.61 -9.65
N ASN A 265 -0.16 -12.72 -10.40
CA ASN A 265 -0.33 -12.69 -11.84
C ASN A 265 -1.62 -13.44 -12.23
N GLU A 266 -2.63 -12.70 -12.68
CA GLU A 266 -3.89 -13.20 -13.24
C GLU A 266 -4.61 -14.27 -12.38
N LYS A 267 -4.48 -14.16 -11.04
CA LYS A 267 -5.18 -15.06 -10.11
C LYS A 267 -5.52 -14.38 -8.79
N TRP A 268 -6.67 -14.73 -8.22
CA TRP A 268 -6.94 -14.48 -6.82
C TRP A 268 -6.18 -15.50 -5.97
N PHE A 269 -5.65 -15.06 -4.83
CA PHE A 269 -4.95 -15.98 -3.94
C PHE A 269 -5.94 -16.93 -3.23
N LYS A 270 -5.45 -18.12 -2.88
CA LYS A 270 -6.23 -19.10 -2.15
C LYS A 270 -6.44 -18.65 -0.70
N GLN A 271 -7.69 -18.54 -0.29
CA GLN A 271 -8.05 -18.13 1.06
C GLN A 271 -7.52 -19.11 2.12
N SER A 272 -6.88 -18.59 3.15
CA SER A 272 -6.35 -19.31 4.30
C SER A 272 -5.94 -18.30 5.36
N LEU A 273 -5.38 -18.76 6.49
CA LEU A 273 -4.70 -17.86 7.44
C LEU A 273 -3.48 -17.20 6.77
N LEU A 274 -3.20 -15.95 7.10
CA LEU A 274 -2.14 -15.14 6.49
C LEU A 274 -0.78 -15.86 6.33
N PRO A 275 -0.23 -16.58 7.33
CA PRO A 275 1.02 -17.31 7.15
C PRO A 275 0.96 -18.37 6.04
N ASN A 276 -0.18 -19.03 5.90
CA ASN A 276 -0.38 -20.04 4.83
C ASN A 276 -0.54 -19.37 3.47
N VAL A 277 -1.21 -18.21 3.40
CA VAL A 277 -1.30 -17.40 2.17
C VAL A 277 0.11 -17.02 1.70
N LEU A 278 0.92 -16.44 2.58
CA LEU A 278 2.29 -16.03 2.26
C LEU A 278 3.14 -17.22 1.78
N GLN A 279 3.04 -18.36 2.47
CA GLN A 279 3.76 -19.58 2.10
C GLN A 279 3.29 -20.14 0.76
N HIS A 280 1.99 -20.20 0.52
CA HIS A 280 1.40 -20.76 -0.70
C HIS A 280 1.67 -19.90 -1.93
N GLU A 281 1.58 -18.58 -1.77
CA GLU A 281 1.80 -17.64 -2.87
C GLU A 281 3.29 -17.29 -3.10
N GLY A 282 4.19 -17.78 -2.24
CA GLY A 282 5.64 -17.58 -2.39
C GLY A 282 6.15 -16.22 -1.91
N PHE A 283 5.48 -15.62 -0.91
CA PHE A 283 5.80 -14.30 -0.37
C PHE A 283 6.41 -14.34 1.04
N THR A 284 6.86 -15.50 1.53
CA THR A 284 7.69 -15.49 2.74
C THR A 284 9.08 -14.93 2.43
N GLY A 285 9.72 -14.29 3.42
CA GLY A 285 11.06 -13.71 3.22
C GLY A 285 12.07 -14.71 2.67
N LYS A 286 12.01 -15.98 3.13
CA LYS A 286 12.85 -17.06 2.60
C LYS A 286 12.58 -17.32 1.11
N GLN A 287 11.31 -17.47 0.70
CA GLN A 287 10.96 -17.74 -0.69
C GLN A 287 11.29 -16.57 -1.62
N ILE A 288 11.12 -15.34 -1.15
CA ILE A 288 11.54 -14.13 -1.88
C ILE A 288 13.05 -14.18 -2.12
N ALA A 289 13.85 -14.41 -1.06
CA ALA A 289 15.31 -14.48 -1.16
C ALA A 289 15.77 -15.63 -2.09
N GLU A 290 15.22 -16.84 -1.95
CA GLU A 290 15.54 -18.00 -2.79
C GLU A 290 15.27 -17.73 -4.28
N LYS A 291 14.13 -17.10 -4.60
CA LYS A 291 13.80 -16.76 -5.99
C LYS A 291 14.73 -15.69 -6.56
N ILE A 292 15.14 -14.71 -5.77
CA ILE A 292 16.11 -13.68 -6.17
C ILE A 292 17.48 -14.32 -6.43
N LEU A 293 17.97 -15.17 -5.55
CA LEU A 293 19.24 -15.89 -5.72
C LEU A 293 19.22 -16.76 -6.97
N GLY A 294 18.14 -17.50 -7.21
CA GLY A 294 17.98 -18.30 -8.42
C GLY A 294 18.00 -17.45 -9.70
N TYR A 295 17.37 -16.27 -9.67
CA TYR A 295 17.40 -15.35 -10.82
C TYR A 295 18.80 -14.79 -11.08
N THR A 296 19.52 -14.34 -10.06
CA THR A 296 20.86 -13.78 -10.20
C THR A 296 21.87 -14.81 -10.69
N THR A 297 21.78 -16.06 -10.21
CA THR A 297 22.66 -17.18 -10.66
C THR A 297 22.43 -17.52 -12.13
N ASN A 298 21.18 -17.59 -12.58
CA ASN A 298 20.84 -17.88 -13.97
C ASN A 298 21.26 -16.75 -14.93
N ALA A 299 21.13 -15.49 -14.51
CA ALA A 299 21.58 -14.33 -15.29
C ALA A 299 23.10 -14.33 -15.53
N VAL A 300 23.89 -14.78 -14.54
CA VAL A 300 25.35 -14.95 -14.68
C VAL A 300 25.66 -16.01 -15.71
N HIS A 301 24.95 -17.13 -15.73
CA HIS A 301 25.19 -18.22 -16.71
C HIS A 301 24.78 -17.84 -18.14
N GLN A 302 23.75 -17.02 -18.35
CA GLN A 302 23.32 -16.55 -19.67
C GLN A 302 24.28 -15.53 -20.28
N ASN A 303 24.97 -14.72 -19.46
CA ASN A 303 25.99 -13.76 -19.93
C ASN A 303 27.35 -14.44 -20.29
N VAL A 304 27.54 -15.72 -20.00
CA VAL A 304 28.75 -16.47 -20.34
C VAL A 304 28.64 -17.22 -21.69
N ALA A 305 27.41 -17.37 -22.22
CA ALA A 305 27.19 -17.95 -23.52
C ALA A 305 27.29 -16.90 -24.64
N VAL A 306 28.50 -16.55 -25.06
CA VAL A 306 28.73 -15.84 -26.32
C VAL A 306 28.32 -16.79 -27.45
N PRO A 307 27.37 -16.45 -28.35
CA PRO A 307 27.12 -17.24 -29.53
C PRO A 307 28.38 -17.22 -30.42
N GLN A 308 29.08 -18.31 -30.56
CA GLN A 308 30.03 -18.46 -31.65
C GLN A 308 29.22 -18.52 -32.95
N PHE A 309 29.22 -17.43 -33.71
CA PHE A 309 28.81 -17.47 -35.11
C PHE A 309 29.87 -18.31 -35.85
N SER A 310 29.51 -19.51 -36.19
CA SER A 310 30.26 -20.28 -37.21
C SER A 310 30.04 -19.61 -38.58
N GLU A 311 31.14 -19.27 -39.23
CA GLU A 311 31.20 -18.84 -40.63
C GLU A 311 30.61 -19.87 -41.60
#